data_9ef9fe4e2aca1ff824437689d5ec0927
#
_entry.id   9ef9fe4e2aca1ff824437689d5ec0927
#
_cell.length_a   1.000
_cell.length_b   1.000
_cell.length_c   1.000
_cell.angle_alpha   90.00
_cell.angle_beta   90.00
_cell.angle_gamma   90.00
#
_symmetry.space_group_name_H-M   'P 1'
#
loop_
_entity.id
_entity.type
_entity.pdbx_description
1 polymer ?
#
loop_
_entity_poly.entity_id
_entity_poly.type
_entity_poly.pdbx_seq_one_letter_code
_entity_poly.pdbx_strand_id
1 'polypeptide(L)'
;MRMYFFKLLTLLGLVQVATSVNEGPKVPSDFTNEHLHGFSALFDGIVARLLNVAPANGTRSVFAEYALTDQSNDYCADTTTEELISEAGFDSEVHYVEADDGYLTQLIRLINPLADQRYLKQPPVALFHGGVADTSMFIIQSSTQHHPQSWPRLPDEKLTSWNRSLAFMLSNNGYDVWLVGTRGCNPQNQLHTKLTKRWHLNSTRVGVGREWADLNDTVKYWSNFTYDDIIEKEVPRQLDGIMHLTGSDKISIVGLSNSALLTMGLLSSRPDYAAKVHNYVILAPLLSGKNSNNAVKVLYRTACLNPSEDASSILFSELILSDPVRRLIMTISKSPYLRYAVTKPLLDLFFGPTPRFQSLLELNLLGHLFRPFGFRTAKHLCQVFNANKVQHFDYGLVDNQKRYGSPSPPAYDFSKLNVSNWMLISTGNDPYSKLEDVTKLFEIAPKKPYNHIYIEDANHLDTIAMADVDLKINLPILEFMDTFPGVTANLTSLADRGRDYKSR
;
A
#
# COMPACT_ATOMS: atom_id res chain seq x y z
N MET A 1 -26.82 -8.57 1.60
CA MET A 1 -25.45 -8.04 1.57
C MET A 1 -25.38 -6.57 2.01
N ARG A 2 -26.10 -5.59 1.40
CA ARG A 2 -26.11 -4.18 1.85
C ARG A 2 -26.41 -3.98 3.34
N MET A 3 -27.36 -4.73 3.89
CA MET A 3 -27.77 -4.63 5.29
C MET A 3 -26.70 -5.13 6.27
N TYR A 4 -25.88 -6.11 5.89
CA TYR A 4 -24.80 -6.64 6.72
C TYR A 4 -23.58 -5.72 6.76
N PHE A 5 -23.26 -5.06 5.66
CA PHE A 5 -22.17 -4.07 5.58
C PHE A 5 -22.48 -2.84 6.46
N PHE A 6 -23.69 -2.29 6.39
CA PHE A 6 -24.10 -1.21 7.29
C PHE A 6 -24.06 -1.65 8.76
N LYS A 7 -24.45 -2.89 9.08
CA LYS A 7 -24.38 -3.43 10.45
C LYS A 7 -22.93 -3.61 10.91
N LEU A 8 -22.00 -4.02 10.03
CA LEU A 8 -20.57 -4.13 10.36
C LEU A 8 -19.94 -2.75 10.60
N LEU A 9 -20.24 -1.75 9.78
CA LEU A 9 -19.80 -0.37 9.99
C LEU A 9 -20.40 0.24 11.27
N THR A 10 -21.66 -0.07 11.58
CA THR A 10 -22.30 0.33 12.84
C THR A 10 -21.68 -0.38 14.03
N LEU A 11 -21.27 -1.64 13.88
CA LEU A 11 -20.59 -2.42 14.92
C LEU A 11 -19.18 -1.89 15.20
N LEU A 12 -18.42 -1.58 14.17
CA LEU A 12 -17.11 -0.94 14.27
C LEU A 12 -17.23 0.47 14.89
N GLY A 13 -18.28 1.20 14.57
CA GLY A 13 -18.61 2.49 15.18
C GLY A 13 -19.11 2.38 16.63
N LEU A 14 -19.88 1.35 16.98
CA LEU A 14 -20.38 1.14 18.36
C LEU A 14 -19.28 0.65 19.31
N VAL A 15 -18.35 -0.16 18.83
CA VAL A 15 -17.14 -0.51 19.61
C VAL A 15 -16.34 0.74 19.93
N GLN A 16 -16.25 1.71 19.02
CA GLN A 16 -15.60 3.00 19.25
C GLN A 16 -16.36 3.88 20.25
N VAL A 17 -17.68 3.94 20.20
CA VAL A 17 -18.50 4.71 21.14
C VAL A 17 -18.42 4.13 22.55
N ALA A 18 -18.36 2.81 22.70
CA ALA A 18 -18.20 2.17 24.00
C ALA A 18 -16.82 2.41 24.64
N THR A 19 -15.79 2.70 23.85
CA THR A 19 -14.43 3.01 24.34
C THR A 19 -14.17 4.51 24.51
N SER A 20 -15.03 5.39 23.99
CA SER A 20 -14.86 6.85 24.02
C SER A 20 -15.60 7.58 25.14
N VAL A 21 -16.36 6.85 25.96
CA VAL A 21 -17.04 7.45 27.14
C VAL A 21 -16.20 7.16 28.37
N ASN A 22 -15.30 8.01 28.66
CA ASN A 22 -14.60 8.46 29.86
C ASN A 22 -13.08 8.45 29.70
N GLU A 23 -12.51 9.66 29.87
CA GLU A 23 -11.12 10.02 30.15
C GLU A 23 -10.04 9.20 29.42
N GLY A 24 -9.12 9.88 28.72
CA GLY A 24 -8.08 9.33 27.83
C GLY A 24 -7.52 7.96 28.20
N PRO A 25 -7.31 7.06 27.25
CA PRO A 25 -7.13 5.65 27.49
C PRO A 25 -5.78 5.36 28.14
N LYS A 26 -5.74 5.31 29.46
CA LYS A 26 -4.84 4.40 30.15
C LYS A 26 -5.48 3.04 30.00
N VAL A 27 -4.90 2.14 29.21
CA VAL A 27 -5.21 0.72 29.31
C VAL A 27 -4.87 0.33 30.74
N PRO A 28 -5.83 -0.09 31.56
CA PRO A 28 -5.53 -0.49 32.92
C PRO A 28 -4.50 -1.62 32.89
N SER A 29 -3.51 -1.56 33.77
CA SER A 29 -2.46 -2.58 33.94
C SER A 29 -3.00 -3.95 34.39
N ASP A 30 -4.28 -4.04 34.63
CA ASP A 30 -5.07 -5.15 35.13
C ASP A 30 -6.08 -5.71 34.12
N PHE A 31 -5.89 -5.45 32.83
CA PHE A 31 -6.67 -6.08 31.77
C PHE A 31 -6.35 -7.59 31.77
N THR A 32 -7.16 -8.35 32.50
CA THR A 32 -6.95 -9.79 32.72
C THR A 32 -7.55 -10.64 31.61
N ASN A 33 -7.11 -11.90 31.52
CA ASN A 33 -7.68 -12.88 30.60
C ASN A 33 -9.21 -13.02 30.73
N GLU A 34 -9.79 -12.73 31.89
CA GLU A 34 -11.25 -12.75 32.10
C GLU A 34 -11.97 -11.67 31.32
N HIS A 35 -11.40 -10.47 31.21
CA HIS A 35 -11.96 -9.39 30.39
C HIS A 35 -11.92 -9.73 28.90
N LEU A 36 -10.85 -10.39 28.45
CA LEU A 36 -10.75 -10.90 27.08
C LEU A 36 -11.78 -11.99 26.80
N HIS A 37 -12.05 -12.88 27.75
CA HIS A 37 -13.08 -13.91 27.63
C HIS A 37 -14.50 -13.33 27.57
N GLY A 38 -14.79 -12.31 28.39
CA GLY A 38 -16.07 -11.60 28.38
C GLY A 38 -16.32 -10.89 27.07
N PHE A 39 -15.31 -10.20 26.53
CA PHE A 39 -15.38 -9.51 25.24
C PHE A 39 -15.53 -10.50 24.07
N SER A 40 -14.80 -11.61 24.11
CA SER A 40 -14.89 -12.69 23.13
C SER A 40 -16.28 -13.32 23.09
N ALA A 41 -16.89 -13.65 24.23
CA ALA A 41 -18.23 -14.22 24.30
C ALA A 41 -19.32 -13.25 23.80
N LEU A 42 -19.17 -11.95 24.07
CA LEU A 42 -20.04 -10.91 23.55
C LEU A 42 -19.91 -10.80 22.03
N PHE A 43 -18.69 -10.83 21.51
CA PHE A 43 -18.40 -10.74 20.08
C PHE A 43 -18.94 -11.95 19.32
N ASP A 44 -18.73 -13.18 19.84
CA ASP A 44 -19.27 -14.42 19.27
C ASP A 44 -20.80 -14.40 19.25
N GLY A 45 -21.44 -13.91 20.30
CA GLY A 45 -22.89 -13.74 20.37
C GLY A 45 -23.42 -12.73 19.35
N ILE A 46 -22.68 -11.67 19.09
CA ILE A 46 -23.01 -10.66 18.07
C ILE A 46 -22.84 -11.23 16.66
N VAL A 47 -21.72 -11.92 16.41
CA VAL A 47 -21.43 -12.54 15.11
C VAL A 47 -22.45 -13.65 14.81
N ALA A 48 -22.78 -14.50 15.78
CA ALA A 48 -23.79 -15.54 15.63
C ALA A 48 -25.18 -14.95 15.28
N ARG A 49 -25.57 -13.85 15.92
CA ARG A 49 -26.83 -13.13 15.60
C ARG A 49 -26.82 -12.47 14.23
N LEU A 50 -25.68 -11.89 13.84
CA LEU A 50 -25.53 -11.25 12.53
C LEU A 50 -25.60 -12.24 11.37
N LEU A 51 -25.02 -13.43 11.58
CA LEU A 51 -24.97 -14.49 10.56
C LEU A 51 -26.19 -15.42 10.60
N ASN A 52 -27.11 -15.22 11.56
CA ASN A 52 -28.27 -16.07 11.79
C ASN A 52 -27.92 -17.54 12.04
N VAL A 53 -26.76 -17.77 12.71
CA VAL A 53 -26.26 -19.09 13.10
C VAL A 53 -26.52 -19.28 14.59
N ALA A 54 -27.19 -20.39 14.97
CA ALA A 54 -27.39 -20.69 16.37
C ALA A 54 -26.03 -20.99 17.03
N PRO A 55 -25.70 -20.39 18.21
CA PRO A 55 -24.50 -20.75 18.93
C PRO A 55 -24.57 -22.22 19.30
N ALA A 56 -23.54 -22.99 18.96
CA ALA A 56 -23.45 -24.39 19.37
C ALA A 56 -23.34 -24.46 20.90
N ASN A 57 -24.31 -25.03 21.55
CA ASN A 57 -24.32 -25.21 23.00
C ASN A 57 -23.07 -25.99 23.43
N GLY A 58 -22.21 -25.37 24.24
CA GLY A 58 -21.09 -26.03 24.88
C GLY A 58 -19.72 -25.90 24.18
N THR A 59 -19.58 -25.18 23.07
CA THR A 59 -18.28 -24.89 22.47
C THR A 59 -17.63 -23.68 23.17
N ARG A 60 -16.35 -23.82 23.56
CA ARG A 60 -15.51 -22.66 23.91
C ARG A 60 -15.55 -21.65 22.77
N SER A 61 -15.57 -20.36 23.14
CA SER A 61 -15.50 -19.28 22.15
C SER A 61 -14.37 -19.54 21.15
N VAL A 62 -14.71 -19.66 19.87
CA VAL A 62 -13.73 -19.85 18.78
C VAL A 62 -12.70 -18.72 18.81
N PHE A 63 -13.15 -17.50 19.14
CA PHE A 63 -12.31 -16.32 19.29
C PHE A 63 -11.31 -16.45 20.46
N ALA A 64 -11.77 -16.96 21.63
CA ALA A 64 -10.92 -17.17 22.80
C ALA A 64 -9.90 -18.28 22.58
N GLU A 65 -10.28 -19.36 21.91
CA GLU A 65 -9.38 -20.47 21.62
C GLU A 65 -8.26 -20.07 20.67
N TYR A 66 -8.57 -19.28 19.62
CA TYR A 66 -7.55 -18.75 18.68
C TYR A 66 -6.73 -17.60 19.26
N ALA A 67 -7.30 -16.72 20.08
CA ALA A 67 -6.57 -15.64 20.72
C ALA A 67 -5.57 -16.12 21.78
N LEU A 68 -5.82 -17.27 22.42
CA LEU A 68 -5.00 -17.82 23.50
C LEU A 68 -3.98 -18.86 23.03
N THR A 69 -4.20 -19.56 21.92
CA THR A 69 -3.35 -20.68 21.50
C THR A 69 -2.19 -20.29 20.60
N ASP A 70 -2.17 -19.09 20.04
CA ASP A 70 -1.16 -18.75 19.05
C ASP A 70 -0.53 -17.36 19.24
N GLN A 71 0.14 -17.17 20.39
CA GLN A 71 1.05 -16.02 20.55
C GLN A 71 2.33 -16.17 19.70
N SER A 72 2.57 -17.35 19.12
CA SER A 72 3.78 -17.64 18.35
C SER A 72 3.70 -17.29 16.86
N ASN A 73 2.52 -16.97 16.32
CA ASN A 73 2.29 -16.77 14.88
C ASN A 73 1.75 -15.37 14.48
N ASP A 74 1.94 -14.35 15.31
CA ASP A 74 1.62 -12.95 14.97
C ASP A 74 2.69 -12.29 14.07
N TYR A 75 3.44 -13.11 13.33
CA TYR A 75 4.62 -12.68 12.58
C TYR A 75 4.37 -11.58 11.55
N CYS A 76 3.24 -11.60 10.85
CA CYS A 76 3.08 -10.69 9.71
C CYS A 76 2.52 -9.30 10.09
N ALA A 77 1.86 -9.15 11.24
CA ALA A 77 1.22 -7.88 11.58
C ALA A 77 2.20 -6.78 11.98
N ASP A 78 3.30 -7.18 12.60
CA ASP A 78 4.29 -6.29 13.20
C ASP A 78 5.67 -6.38 12.56
N THR A 79 5.85 -7.32 11.61
CA THR A 79 7.10 -7.49 10.88
C THR A 79 7.33 -6.31 9.96
N THR A 80 8.46 -5.67 10.08
CA THR A 80 8.86 -4.57 9.19
C THR A 80 9.27 -5.10 7.82
N THR A 81 9.32 -4.22 6.84
CA THR A 81 9.81 -4.57 5.50
C THR A 81 11.24 -5.09 5.55
N GLU A 82 12.08 -4.49 6.39
CA GLU A 82 13.49 -4.86 6.58
C GLU A 82 13.62 -6.26 7.21
N GLU A 83 12.77 -6.57 8.17
CA GLU A 83 12.73 -7.92 8.78
C GLU A 83 12.28 -8.97 7.75
N LEU A 84 11.25 -8.70 6.93
CA LEU A 84 10.82 -9.59 5.86
C LEU A 84 11.93 -9.82 4.81
N ILE A 85 12.69 -8.77 4.47
CA ILE A 85 13.84 -8.87 3.58
C ILE A 85 14.91 -9.79 4.19
N SER A 86 15.23 -9.60 5.47
CA SER A 86 16.22 -10.40 6.20
C SER A 86 15.80 -11.86 6.33
N GLU A 87 14.53 -12.13 6.66
CA GLU A 87 13.96 -13.48 6.70
C GLU A 87 14.04 -14.19 5.35
N ALA A 88 13.95 -13.44 4.26
CA ALA A 88 14.13 -13.93 2.91
C ALA A 88 15.60 -14.21 2.54
N GLY A 89 16.56 -13.91 3.42
CA GLY A 89 18.00 -14.09 3.19
C GLY A 89 18.63 -12.99 2.33
N PHE A 90 17.99 -11.85 2.22
CA PHE A 90 18.54 -10.63 1.61
C PHE A 90 18.91 -9.63 2.70
N ASP A 91 19.78 -8.69 2.37
CA ASP A 91 20.06 -7.53 3.20
C ASP A 91 19.34 -6.29 2.65
N SER A 92 19.32 -5.20 3.42
CA SER A 92 18.72 -3.94 3.01
C SER A 92 19.52 -2.73 3.46
N GLU A 93 19.51 -1.68 2.64
CA GLU A 93 19.97 -0.34 3.00
C GLU A 93 18.75 0.59 3.10
N VAL A 94 18.62 1.29 4.24
CA VAL A 94 17.50 2.20 4.49
C VAL A 94 17.99 3.64 4.41
N HIS A 95 17.34 4.42 3.56
CA HIS A 95 17.58 5.85 3.41
C HIS A 95 16.30 6.62 3.69
N TYR A 96 16.41 7.85 4.16
CA TYR A 96 15.28 8.76 4.33
C TYR A 96 15.42 9.94 3.39
N VAL A 97 14.31 10.29 2.75
CA VAL A 97 14.22 11.44 1.87
C VAL A 97 13.21 12.42 2.42
N GLU A 98 13.60 13.70 2.49
CA GLU A 98 12.72 14.79 2.88
C GLU A 98 12.01 15.35 1.65
N ALA A 99 10.68 15.35 1.67
CA ALA A 99 9.84 16.05 0.72
C ALA A 99 9.91 17.57 0.95
N ASP A 100 9.61 18.37 -0.06
CA ASP A 100 9.72 19.83 0.01
C ASP A 100 8.86 20.49 1.11
N ASP A 101 7.88 19.77 1.63
CA ASP A 101 7.00 20.21 2.73
C ASP A 101 7.36 19.60 4.09
N GLY A 102 8.49 18.89 4.20
CA GLY A 102 9.08 18.41 5.45
C GLY A 102 8.69 16.99 5.86
N TYR A 103 7.90 16.27 5.08
CA TYR A 103 7.63 14.86 5.32
C TYR A 103 8.86 14.01 4.98
N LEU A 104 9.16 13.02 5.84
CA LEU A 104 10.27 12.09 5.64
C LEU A 104 9.69 10.72 5.27
N THR A 105 10.20 10.14 4.19
CA THR A 105 9.80 8.82 3.72
C THR A 105 11.01 7.91 3.49
N GLN A 106 10.81 6.60 3.63
CA GLN A 106 11.85 5.61 3.43
C GLN A 106 12.04 5.27 1.95
N LEU A 107 13.31 5.10 1.59
CA LEU A 107 13.78 4.37 0.42
C LEU A 107 14.54 3.15 0.92
N ILE A 108 14.07 1.94 0.64
CA ILE A 108 14.69 0.70 1.08
C ILE A 108 15.30 0.03 -0.14
N ARG A 109 16.64 0.00 -0.21
CA ARG A 109 17.39 -0.71 -1.24
C ARG A 109 17.50 -2.17 -0.86
N LEU A 110 17.15 -3.05 -1.76
CA LEU A 110 17.30 -4.48 -1.61
C LEU A 110 18.72 -4.91 -1.99
N ILE A 111 19.43 -5.57 -1.08
CA ILE A 111 20.80 -6.06 -1.28
C ILE A 111 20.74 -7.57 -1.40
N ASN A 112 21.04 -8.09 -2.58
CA ASN A 112 21.18 -9.52 -2.80
C ASN A 112 22.61 -9.96 -2.42
N PRO A 113 22.79 -10.78 -1.37
CA PRO A 113 24.14 -11.19 -0.92
C PRO A 113 24.87 -12.10 -1.93
N LEU A 114 24.12 -12.69 -2.89
CA LEU A 114 24.69 -13.54 -3.94
C LEU A 114 25.07 -12.76 -5.21
N ALA A 115 24.65 -11.50 -5.31
CA ALA A 115 24.93 -10.65 -6.46
C ALA A 115 26.16 -9.75 -6.18
N ASP A 116 27.02 -9.60 -7.18
CA ASP A 116 28.07 -8.59 -7.09
C ASP A 116 27.47 -7.19 -7.29
N GLN A 117 27.32 -6.47 -6.18
CA GLN A 117 26.71 -5.14 -6.15
C GLN A 117 27.39 -4.11 -7.07
N ARG A 118 28.63 -4.40 -7.53
CA ARG A 118 29.36 -3.55 -8.48
C ARG A 118 28.86 -3.65 -9.92
N TYR A 119 28.15 -4.72 -10.24
CA TYR A 119 27.73 -5.04 -11.62
C TYR A 119 26.21 -5.13 -11.76
N LEU A 120 25.46 -4.39 -10.95
CA LEU A 120 24.01 -4.35 -11.07
C LEU A 120 23.57 -3.70 -12.39
N LYS A 121 22.49 -4.21 -12.94
CA LYS A 121 21.82 -3.62 -14.13
C LYS A 121 21.31 -2.23 -13.77
N GLN A 122 21.61 -1.26 -14.62
CA GLN A 122 21.15 0.13 -14.50
C GLN A 122 20.15 0.44 -15.61
N PRO A 123 19.22 1.35 -15.41
CA PRO A 123 19.02 2.16 -14.21
C PRO A 123 18.35 1.39 -13.07
N PRO A 124 18.42 1.93 -11.81
CA PRO A 124 17.73 1.35 -10.66
C PRO A 124 16.23 1.26 -10.89
N VAL A 125 15.57 0.32 -10.21
CA VAL A 125 14.13 0.08 -10.30
C VAL A 125 13.46 0.50 -9.01
N ALA A 126 12.59 1.51 -9.06
CA ALA A 126 11.79 2.00 -7.95
C ALA A 126 10.40 1.34 -7.96
N LEU A 127 10.06 0.62 -6.90
CA LEU A 127 8.78 -0.07 -6.72
C LEU A 127 7.90 0.73 -5.75
N PHE A 128 6.83 1.33 -6.25
CA PHE A 128 5.88 2.15 -5.50
C PHE A 128 4.64 1.33 -5.14
N HIS A 129 4.38 1.14 -3.85
CA HIS A 129 3.23 0.37 -3.33
C HIS A 129 1.89 1.07 -3.55
N GLY A 130 0.79 0.32 -3.46
CA GLY A 130 -0.57 0.84 -3.59
C GLY A 130 -1.06 1.64 -2.38
N GLY A 131 -2.25 2.23 -2.48
CA GLY A 131 -2.93 2.85 -1.36
C GLY A 131 -3.32 1.84 -0.27
N VAL A 132 -3.44 2.27 0.98
CA VAL A 132 -3.72 1.44 2.17
C VAL A 132 -2.77 0.26 2.36
N ALA A 133 -1.55 0.35 1.85
CA ALA A 133 -0.50 -0.66 1.87
C ALA A 133 0.84 -0.05 2.28
N ASP A 134 1.89 -0.84 2.38
CA ASP A 134 3.24 -0.38 2.69
C ASP A 134 4.31 -0.96 1.75
N THR A 135 5.57 -0.67 2.02
CA THR A 135 6.71 -1.07 1.19
C THR A 135 6.88 -2.58 1.01
N SER A 136 6.25 -3.41 1.85
CA SER A 136 6.34 -4.87 1.78
C SER A 136 5.55 -5.50 0.63
N MET A 137 4.66 -4.76 -0.05
CA MET A 137 3.75 -5.31 -1.07
C MET A 137 4.45 -6.11 -2.18
N PHE A 138 5.68 -5.76 -2.52
CA PHE A 138 6.44 -6.42 -3.58
C PHE A 138 7.35 -7.55 -3.09
N ILE A 139 7.36 -7.86 -1.76
CA ILE A 139 8.17 -8.91 -1.14
C ILE A 139 7.36 -9.95 -0.37
N ILE A 140 6.11 -9.65 -0.06
CA ILE A 140 5.25 -10.41 0.87
C ILE A 140 4.96 -11.84 0.43
N GLN A 141 5.12 -12.15 -0.86
CA GLN A 141 4.85 -13.46 -1.44
C GLN A 141 5.92 -14.51 -1.11
N SER A 142 7.10 -14.08 -0.67
CA SER A 142 8.28 -14.93 -0.50
C SER A 142 8.65 -15.18 0.96
N SER A 143 7.75 -14.92 1.92
CA SER A 143 8.02 -15.19 3.34
C SER A 143 8.34 -16.67 3.56
N THR A 144 9.56 -16.97 4.02
CA THR A 144 10.07 -18.33 4.24
C THR A 144 9.39 -19.06 5.39
N GLN A 145 8.80 -18.32 6.34
CA GLN A 145 8.14 -18.88 7.52
C GLN A 145 6.84 -19.62 7.19
N HIS A 146 6.29 -19.41 6.01
CA HIS A 146 5.06 -20.04 5.55
C HIS A 146 5.29 -20.97 4.35
N HIS A 147 6.50 -21.56 4.24
CA HIS A 147 6.74 -22.67 3.34
C HIS A 147 6.18 -23.97 3.97
N PRO A 148 4.95 -24.37 3.67
CA PRO A 148 4.60 -25.76 3.87
C PRO A 148 5.50 -26.55 2.92
N GLN A 149 6.11 -27.61 3.40
CA GLN A 149 6.79 -28.62 2.57
C GLN A 149 5.86 -29.20 1.48
N SER A 150 4.60 -28.79 1.45
CA SER A 150 3.50 -29.18 0.58
C SER A 150 3.21 -28.26 -0.59
N TRP A 151 3.94 -27.13 -0.77
CA TRP A 151 3.78 -26.34 -2.00
C TRP A 151 4.30 -27.19 -3.16
N PRO A 152 3.51 -27.39 -4.24
CA PRO A 152 3.98 -28.12 -5.40
C PRO A 152 5.26 -27.45 -5.87
N ARG A 153 6.36 -28.19 -5.86
CA ARG A 153 7.59 -27.78 -6.54
C ARG A 153 7.21 -27.57 -7.99
N LEU A 154 7.34 -26.33 -8.47
CA LEU A 154 7.17 -26.09 -9.90
C LEU A 154 8.19 -26.97 -10.63
N PRO A 155 7.81 -27.62 -11.76
CA PRO A 155 8.64 -28.59 -12.44
C PRO A 155 9.97 -28.04 -12.96
N ASP A 156 10.12 -26.72 -13.00
CA ASP A 156 11.33 -26.04 -13.47
C ASP A 156 12.15 -25.52 -12.29
N GLU A 157 13.35 -26.09 -12.10
CA GLU A 157 14.31 -25.65 -11.06
C GLU A 157 14.73 -24.17 -11.16
N LYS A 158 14.37 -23.48 -12.25
CA LYS A 158 14.61 -22.04 -12.47
C LYS A 158 13.64 -21.12 -11.75
N LEU A 159 12.47 -21.62 -11.36
CA LEU A 159 11.46 -20.84 -10.64
C LEU A 159 11.54 -21.16 -9.14
N THR A 160 12.30 -20.37 -8.42
CA THR A 160 12.38 -20.45 -6.96
C THR A 160 11.17 -19.76 -6.34
N SER A 161 10.86 -20.04 -5.06
CA SER A 161 9.82 -19.33 -4.30
C SER A 161 9.96 -17.78 -4.32
N TRP A 162 11.18 -17.31 -4.55
CA TRP A 162 11.54 -15.89 -4.69
C TRP A 162 10.87 -15.20 -5.90
N ASN A 163 10.59 -15.92 -6.96
CA ASN A 163 10.02 -15.37 -8.19
C ASN A 163 8.57 -14.88 -8.02
N ARG A 164 7.91 -15.29 -6.94
CA ARG A 164 6.56 -14.81 -6.61
C ARG A 164 6.56 -13.38 -6.10
N SER A 165 7.67 -12.92 -5.53
CA SER A 165 7.87 -11.52 -5.10
C SER A 165 8.65 -10.78 -6.18
N LEU A 166 8.02 -9.78 -6.80
CA LEU A 166 8.62 -9.04 -7.91
C LEU A 166 9.98 -8.45 -7.53
N ALA A 167 10.11 -7.91 -6.31
CA ALA A 167 11.36 -7.30 -5.85
C ALA A 167 12.51 -8.31 -5.81
N PHE A 168 12.28 -9.51 -5.26
CA PHE A 168 13.31 -10.55 -5.21
C PHE A 168 13.61 -11.13 -6.58
N MET A 169 12.59 -11.30 -7.45
CA MET A 169 12.80 -11.75 -8.81
C MET A 169 13.71 -10.79 -9.59
N LEU A 170 13.43 -9.51 -9.54
CA LEU A 170 14.25 -8.48 -10.18
C LEU A 170 15.68 -8.46 -9.60
N SER A 171 15.82 -8.52 -8.29
CA SER A 171 17.12 -8.53 -7.61
C SER A 171 17.94 -9.77 -7.97
N ASN A 172 17.33 -10.96 -8.04
CA ASN A 172 17.97 -12.20 -8.48
C ASN A 172 18.41 -12.17 -9.96
N ASN A 173 17.76 -11.33 -10.76
CA ASN A 173 18.12 -11.08 -12.15
C ASN A 173 19.08 -9.89 -12.33
N GLY A 174 19.68 -9.40 -11.23
CA GLY A 174 20.74 -8.42 -11.22
C GLY A 174 20.28 -6.96 -11.31
N TYR A 175 19.01 -6.65 -11.10
CA TYR A 175 18.52 -5.27 -11.02
C TYR A 175 18.80 -4.66 -9.65
N ASP A 176 19.09 -3.35 -9.62
CA ASP A 176 19.20 -2.53 -8.40
C ASP A 176 17.79 -2.10 -7.97
N VAL A 177 17.23 -2.78 -6.96
CA VAL A 177 15.79 -2.68 -6.59
C VAL A 177 15.61 -1.83 -5.35
N TRP A 178 14.67 -0.89 -5.43
CA TRP A 178 14.31 0.05 -4.38
C TRP A 178 12.82 -0.02 -4.06
N LEU A 179 12.48 -0.26 -2.81
CA LEU A 179 11.10 -0.18 -2.29
C LEU A 179 10.86 1.23 -1.77
N VAL A 180 9.85 1.91 -2.31
CA VAL A 180 9.57 3.32 -2.02
C VAL A 180 8.36 3.44 -1.12
N GLY A 181 8.56 4.01 0.08
CA GLY A 181 7.49 4.30 1.02
C GLY A 181 6.81 5.64 0.71
N THR A 182 5.49 5.71 0.87
CA THR A 182 4.75 6.98 0.81
C THR A 182 4.45 7.49 2.21
N ARG A 183 4.31 8.82 2.37
CA ARG A 183 4.00 9.43 3.68
C ARG A 183 2.79 8.77 4.33
N GLY A 184 2.94 8.40 5.58
CA GLY A 184 1.86 7.82 6.40
C GLY A 184 1.68 6.31 6.31
N CYS A 185 2.22 5.62 5.30
CA CYS A 185 1.90 4.22 5.00
C CYS A 185 2.25 3.23 6.13
N ASN A 186 3.28 3.51 6.92
CA ASN A 186 3.66 2.72 8.08
C ASN A 186 4.37 3.62 9.10
N PRO A 187 4.67 3.15 10.33
CA PRO A 187 5.30 3.98 11.36
C PRO A 187 6.60 4.66 10.91
N GLN A 188 7.42 4.00 10.10
CA GLN A 188 8.70 4.50 9.61
C GLN A 188 8.53 5.64 8.59
N ASN A 189 7.37 5.72 7.93
CA ASN A 189 7.01 6.76 6.97
C ASN A 189 6.04 7.83 7.56
N GLN A 190 5.86 7.85 8.89
CA GLN A 190 5.05 8.84 9.60
C GLN A 190 5.93 9.90 10.28
N LEU A 191 6.97 10.37 9.62
CA LEU A 191 7.95 11.32 10.12
C LEU A 191 7.80 12.68 9.43
N HIS A 192 8.16 13.76 10.18
CA HIS A 192 8.13 15.12 9.64
C HIS A 192 9.20 15.97 10.35
N THR A 193 9.93 16.80 9.63
CA THR A 193 11.04 17.59 10.19
C THR A 193 10.60 18.67 11.16
N LYS A 194 9.38 19.20 11.04
CA LYS A 194 8.85 20.34 11.86
C LYS A 194 7.77 19.92 12.85
N LEU A 195 7.18 18.74 12.72
CA LEU A 195 6.13 18.25 13.59
C LEU A 195 6.72 17.21 14.54
N THR A 196 6.62 17.45 15.83
CA THR A 196 7.15 16.55 16.85
C THR A 196 6.19 15.37 17.09
N LYS A 197 6.23 14.37 16.21
CA LYS A 197 5.93 13.02 16.68
C LYS A 197 7.15 12.57 17.48
N ARG A 198 7.02 12.41 18.80
CA ARG A 198 8.03 11.79 19.64
C ARG A 198 8.11 10.29 19.32
N TRP A 199 8.66 9.96 18.16
CA TRP A 199 9.14 8.62 17.89
C TRP A 199 10.53 8.55 18.52
N HIS A 200 10.69 7.77 19.56
CA HIS A 200 12.02 7.37 19.99
C HIS A 200 12.59 6.49 18.86
N LEU A 201 13.51 7.03 18.09
CA LEU A 201 14.30 6.32 17.07
C LEU A 201 15.07 5.12 17.62
N ASN A 202 15.03 4.86 18.93
CA ASN A 202 15.74 3.81 19.63
C ASN A 202 14.85 2.60 20.04
N SER A 203 13.59 2.53 19.71
CA SER A 203 12.82 1.34 20.02
C SER A 203 12.86 0.35 18.85
N THR A 204 13.76 -0.61 18.93
CA THR A 204 13.78 -1.82 18.09
C THR A 204 12.57 -2.75 18.32
N ARG A 205 11.55 -2.30 19.06
CA ARG A 205 10.30 -3.03 19.29
C ARG A 205 9.14 -2.17 18.82
N VAL A 206 8.64 -2.49 17.66
CA VAL A 206 7.37 -2.02 17.15
C VAL A 206 6.27 -2.60 18.04
N GLY A 207 5.53 -1.75 18.75
CA GLY A 207 4.29 -2.21 19.37
C GLY A 207 3.94 -1.70 20.76
N VAL A 208 4.82 -1.05 21.52
CA VAL A 208 4.50 -0.62 22.89
C VAL A 208 4.85 0.85 23.09
N GLY A 209 3.83 1.67 23.37
CA GLY A 209 3.98 3.05 23.86
C GLY A 209 3.88 4.11 22.76
N ARG A 210 2.72 4.24 22.12
CA ARG A 210 2.34 5.49 21.45
C ARG A 210 2.04 6.52 22.54
N GLU A 211 3.05 7.25 23.01
CA GLU A 211 2.76 8.55 23.61
C GLU A 211 2.27 9.47 22.49
N TRP A 212 1.01 9.83 22.55
CA TRP A 212 0.41 10.82 21.67
C TRP A 212 1.20 12.11 21.86
N ALA A 213 2.00 12.47 20.87
CA ALA A 213 2.47 13.83 20.73
C ALA A 213 1.25 14.75 20.64
N ASP A 214 1.45 16.05 20.83
CA ASP A 214 0.39 17.04 20.78
C ASP A 214 -0.64 16.70 19.69
N LEU A 215 -1.90 16.60 20.07
CA LEU A 215 -3.03 16.29 19.18
C LEU A 215 -3.03 17.22 17.96
N ASN A 216 -2.63 18.48 18.14
CA ASN A 216 -2.51 19.47 17.08
C ASN A 216 -1.48 19.05 16.02
N ASP A 217 -0.34 18.47 16.41
CA ASP A 217 0.67 18.04 15.46
C ASP A 217 0.24 16.79 14.70
N THR A 218 -0.52 15.89 15.35
CA THR A 218 -1.14 14.74 14.69
C THR A 218 -2.18 15.19 13.66
N VAL A 219 -3.06 16.14 14.02
CA VAL A 219 -4.02 16.71 13.07
C VAL A 219 -3.30 17.36 11.90
N LYS A 220 -2.30 18.22 12.16
CA LYS A 220 -1.51 18.87 11.11
C LYS A 220 -0.81 17.87 10.20
N TYR A 221 -0.28 16.78 10.76
CA TYR A 221 0.36 15.75 9.97
C TYR A 221 -0.60 15.16 8.93
N TRP A 222 -1.80 14.73 9.36
CA TRP A 222 -2.73 14.00 8.51
C TRP A 222 -3.65 14.86 7.65
N SER A 223 -3.86 16.14 8.02
CA SER A 223 -4.77 17.05 7.31
C SER A 223 -4.10 17.95 6.27
N ASN A 224 -2.77 17.99 6.23
CA ASN A 224 -2.07 19.01 5.43
C ASN A 224 -1.62 18.57 4.03
N PHE A 225 -1.94 17.34 3.60
CA PHE A 225 -1.50 16.88 2.28
C PHE A 225 -2.61 16.21 1.47
N THR A 226 -2.53 16.41 0.18
CA THR A 226 -3.37 15.82 -0.86
C THR A 226 -2.51 14.93 -1.75
N TYR A 227 -3.09 14.31 -2.77
CA TYR A 227 -2.28 13.65 -3.80
C TYR A 227 -1.41 14.63 -4.59
N ASP A 228 -1.88 15.88 -4.81
CA ASP A 228 -1.06 16.88 -5.47
C ASP A 228 0.25 17.14 -4.72
N ASP A 229 0.19 17.21 -3.39
CA ASP A 229 1.40 17.39 -2.57
C ASP A 229 2.36 16.20 -2.67
N ILE A 230 1.85 14.98 -2.74
CA ILE A 230 2.68 13.78 -2.94
C ILE A 230 3.30 13.81 -4.35
N ILE A 231 2.50 14.09 -5.38
CA ILE A 231 2.95 14.15 -6.77
C ILE A 231 4.03 15.23 -6.97
N GLU A 232 3.82 16.41 -6.39
CA GLU A 232 4.66 17.57 -6.68
C GLU A 232 5.89 17.66 -5.78
N LYS A 233 5.81 17.17 -4.51
CA LYS A 233 6.82 17.42 -3.49
C LYS A 233 7.56 16.15 -3.02
N GLU A 234 6.90 14.99 -3.03
CA GLU A 234 7.47 13.76 -2.48
C GLU A 234 8.05 12.86 -3.57
N VAL A 235 7.25 12.46 -4.57
CA VAL A 235 7.73 11.55 -5.62
C VAL A 235 8.96 12.07 -6.36
N PRO A 236 9.08 13.38 -6.72
CA PRO A 236 10.31 13.92 -7.31
C PRO A 236 11.53 13.71 -6.42
N ARG A 237 11.41 13.99 -5.12
CA ARG A 237 12.52 13.83 -4.16
C ARG A 237 12.94 12.38 -3.98
N GLN A 238 11.97 11.45 -4.01
CA GLN A 238 12.25 10.01 -3.95
C GLN A 238 13.02 9.54 -5.20
N LEU A 239 12.59 9.93 -6.39
CA LEU A 239 13.27 9.58 -7.63
C LEU A 239 14.68 10.21 -7.70
N ASP A 240 14.81 11.48 -7.37
CA ASP A 240 16.12 12.17 -7.33
C ASP A 240 17.04 11.55 -6.26
N GLY A 241 16.50 11.16 -5.11
CA GLY A 241 17.25 10.48 -4.05
C GLY A 241 17.84 9.16 -4.52
N ILE A 242 17.03 8.30 -5.17
CA ILE A 242 17.51 7.02 -5.72
C ILE A 242 18.57 7.25 -6.80
N MET A 243 18.30 8.16 -7.75
CA MET A 243 19.27 8.47 -8.82
C MET A 243 20.58 9.02 -8.25
N HIS A 244 20.51 9.88 -7.24
CA HIS A 244 21.69 10.42 -6.58
C HIS A 244 22.49 9.32 -5.88
N LEU A 245 21.83 8.46 -5.08
CA LEU A 245 22.46 7.38 -4.34
C LEU A 245 23.12 6.33 -5.25
N THR A 246 22.51 6.08 -6.41
CA THR A 246 23.03 5.11 -7.40
C THR A 246 23.97 5.71 -8.42
N GLY A 247 24.02 7.06 -8.52
CA GLY A 247 24.78 7.76 -9.56
C GLY A 247 24.21 7.59 -10.97
N SER A 248 22.94 7.20 -11.09
CA SER A 248 22.25 7.00 -12.36
C SER A 248 21.49 8.24 -12.78
N ASP A 249 21.54 8.58 -14.07
CA ASP A 249 20.75 9.68 -14.66
C ASP A 249 19.33 9.25 -15.06
N LYS A 250 19.03 7.96 -14.97
CA LYS A 250 17.78 7.34 -15.33
C LYS A 250 17.24 6.49 -14.20
N ILE A 251 15.95 6.20 -14.25
CA ILE A 251 15.26 5.34 -13.30
C ILE A 251 14.18 4.52 -14.00
N SER A 252 13.99 3.26 -13.60
CA SER A 252 12.82 2.47 -13.96
C SER A 252 11.81 2.52 -12.83
N ILE A 253 10.52 2.56 -13.16
CA ILE A 253 9.43 2.72 -12.19
C ILE A 253 8.42 1.60 -12.37
N VAL A 254 8.01 1.00 -11.25
CA VAL A 254 6.80 0.17 -11.16
C VAL A 254 5.83 0.84 -10.20
N GLY A 255 4.67 1.26 -10.69
CA GLY A 255 3.63 1.89 -9.89
C GLY A 255 2.40 1.00 -9.76
N LEU A 256 2.01 0.68 -8.52
CA LEU A 256 0.83 -0.12 -8.22
C LEU A 256 -0.35 0.78 -7.82
N SER A 257 -1.51 0.60 -8.47
CA SER A 257 -2.78 1.19 -8.01
C SER A 257 -2.73 2.72 -7.87
N ASN A 258 -2.86 3.21 -6.66
CA ASN A 258 -2.72 4.60 -6.27
C ASN A 258 -1.36 5.20 -6.68
N SER A 259 -0.27 4.47 -6.50
CA SER A 259 1.06 4.96 -6.90
C SER A 259 1.26 5.02 -8.40
N ALA A 260 0.50 4.22 -9.17
CA ALA A 260 0.43 4.42 -10.63
C ALA A 260 -0.18 5.80 -10.98
N LEU A 261 -1.25 6.22 -10.25
CA LEU A 261 -1.81 7.57 -10.40
C LEU A 261 -0.77 8.64 -10.02
N LEU A 262 -0.07 8.48 -8.89
CA LEU A 262 0.94 9.45 -8.43
C LEU A 262 2.08 9.62 -9.45
N THR A 263 2.62 8.51 -9.94
CA THR A 263 3.71 8.53 -10.92
C THR A 263 3.24 9.03 -12.30
N MET A 264 2.06 8.62 -12.77
CA MET A 264 1.47 9.18 -14.01
C MET A 264 1.22 10.69 -13.89
N GLY A 265 0.71 11.13 -12.74
CA GLY A 265 0.49 12.55 -12.46
C GLY A 265 1.78 13.35 -12.56
N LEU A 266 2.86 12.87 -11.93
CA LEU A 266 4.17 13.49 -12.04
C LEU A 266 4.68 13.51 -13.49
N LEU A 267 4.70 12.36 -14.15
CA LEU A 267 5.31 12.22 -15.47
C LEU A 267 4.54 12.96 -16.56
N SER A 268 3.23 13.18 -16.39
CA SER A 268 2.43 14.00 -17.30
C SER A 268 2.57 15.51 -17.04
N SER A 269 2.87 15.90 -15.80
CA SER A 269 3.02 17.31 -15.40
C SER A 269 4.47 17.81 -15.51
N ARG A 270 5.45 16.91 -15.43
CA ARG A 270 6.89 17.20 -15.39
C ARG A 270 7.62 16.43 -16.49
N PRO A 271 7.73 17.00 -17.72
CA PRO A 271 8.43 16.34 -18.84
C PRO A 271 9.91 16.04 -18.56
N ASP A 272 10.55 16.81 -17.67
CA ASP A 272 11.90 16.59 -17.20
C ASP A 272 12.06 15.26 -16.43
N TYR A 273 11.06 14.87 -15.62
CA TYR A 273 11.04 13.55 -14.98
C TYR A 273 10.67 12.46 -15.97
N ALA A 274 9.70 12.68 -16.86
CA ALA A 274 9.38 11.72 -17.91
C ALA A 274 10.60 11.36 -18.76
N ALA A 275 11.48 12.32 -19.04
CA ALA A 275 12.72 12.12 -19.76
C ALA A 275 13.76 11.28 -18.98
N LYS A 276 13.69 11.23 -17.65
CA LYS A 276 14.56 10.41 -16.79
C LYS A 276 14.08 8.96 -16.67
N VAL A 277 12.82 8.66 -17.02
CA VAL A 277 12.27 7.29 -16.92
C VAL A 277 12.79 6.44 -18.08
N HIS A 278 13.37 5.28 -17.72
CA HIS A 278 13.86 4.29 -18.67
C HIS A 278 12.77 3.27 -19.02
N ASN A 279 12.27 2.54 -18.02
CA ASN A 279 11.14 1.63 -18.14
C ASN A 279 10.04 2.03 -17.15
N TYR A 280 8.78 1.93 -17.58
CA TYR A 280 7.65 2.24 -16.73
C TYR A 280 6.61 1.13 -16.77
N VAL A 281 6.35 0.52 -15.63
CA VAL A 281 5.33 -0.52 -15.45
C VAL A 281 4.19 0.03 -14.62
N ILE A 282 2.99 -0.10 -15.14
CA ILE A 282 1.75 0.36 -14.50
C ILE A 282 0.93 -0.87 -14.12
N LEU A 283 0.72 -1.08 -12.83
CA LEU A 283 -0.07 -2.20 -12.29
C LEU A 283 -1.40 -1.69 -11.76
N ALA A 284 -2.52 -2.20 -12.29
CA ALA A 284 -3.87 -1.91 -11.83
C ALA A 284 -4.11 -0.43 -11.50
N PRO A 285 -3.89 0.52 -12.44
CA PRO A 285 -3.86 1.94 -12.14
C PRO A 285 -5.21 2.44 -11.63
N LEU A 286 -5.21 3.28 -10.60
CA LEU A 286 -6.37 4.05 -10.22
C LEU A 286 -6.53 5.19 -11.23
N LEU A 287 -7.60 5.13 -12.04
CA LEU A 287 -7.92 6.11 -13.07
C LEU A 287 -9.13 6.97 -12.69
N SER A 288 -10.03 7.22 -13.63
CA SER A 288 -11.14 8.18 -13.45
C SER A 288 -12.19 7.76 -12.41
N GLY A 289 -12.27 6.50 -12.03
CA GLY A 289 -13.35 5.94 -11.22
C GLY A 289 -14.72 5.97 -11.91
N LYS A 290 -14.82 6.44 -13.17
CA LYS A 290 -16.08 6.55 -13.91
C LYS A 290 -16.80 5.19 -14.00
N ASN A 291 -16.05 4.16 -14.33
CA ASN A 291 -16.55 2.80 -14.52
C ASN A 291 -16.39 1.91 -13.27
N SER A 292 -15.91 2.48 -12.14
CA SER A 292 -15.83 1.80 -10.86
C SER A 292 -17.18 1.28 -10.38
N ASN A 293 -17.19 0.22 -9.59
CA ASN A 293 -18.44 -0.31 -9.05
C ASN A 293 -19.09 0.65 -8.05
N ASN A 294 -20.42 0.53 -7.88
CA ASN A 294 -21.19 1.43 -7.03
C ASN A 294 -20.79 1.37 -5.54
N ALA A 295 -20.29 0.23 -5.07
CA ALA A 295 -19.90 0.07 -3.67
C ALA A 295 -18.65 0.89 -3.34
N VAL A 296 -17.64 0.86 -4.22
CA VAL A 296 -16.43 1.68 -4.11
C VAL A 296 -16.77 3.17 -4.18
N LYS A 297 -17.65 3.58 -5.11
CA LYS A 297 -18.12 4.96 -5.20
C LYS A 297 -18.82 5.44 -3.93
N VAL A 298 -19.71 4.61 -3.35
CA VAL A 298 -20.39 4.94 -2.10
C VAL A 298 -19.39 5.09 -0.96
N LEU A 299 -18.39 4.18 -0.86
CA LEU A 299 -17.37 4.23 0.17
C LEU A 299 -16.59 5.56 0.14
N TYR A 300 -16.03 5.91 -1.02
CA TYR A 300 -15.24 7.15 -1.13
C TYR A 300 -16.10 8.42 -1.03
N ARG A 301 -17.36 8.38 -1.42
CA ARG A 301 -18.29 9.51 -1.23
C ARG A 301 -18.48 9.90 0.22
N THR A 302 -18.35 8.96 1.16
CA THR A 302 -18.43 9.29 2.59
C THR A 302 -17.33 10.25 3.04
N ALA A 303 -16.14 10.18 2.42
CA ALA A 303 -15.06 11.13 2.70
C ALA A 303 -15.37 12.57 2.26
N CYS A 304 -16.23 12.74 1.25
CA CYS A 304 -16.68 14.07 0.81
C CYS A 304 -17.77 14.67 1.69
N LEU A 305 -18.49 13.85 2.46
CA LEU A 305 -19.65 14.30 3.24
C LEU A 305 -19.27 14.91 4.59
N ASN A 306 -18.03 14.77 5.01
CA ASN A 306 -17.62 15.21 6.35
C ASN A 306 -17.15 16.67 6.34
N PRO A 307 -17.84 17.57 7.07
CA PRO A 307 -17.52 19.00 7.07
C PRO A 307 -16.28 19.39 7.89
N SER A 308 -15.89 18.55 8.88
CA SER A 308 -14.73 18.82 9.75
C SER A 308 -13.52 18.01 9.29
N GLU A 309 -12.54 18.66 8.65
CA GLU A 309 -11.31 18.01 8.19
C GLU A 309 -10.45 17.52 9.36
N ASP A 310 -10.38 18.26 10.45
CA ASP A 310 -9.51 17.94 11.59
C ASP A 310 -9.95 16.68 12.33
N ALA A 311 -11.22 16.63 12.76
CA ALA A 311 -11.78 15.47 13.44
C ALA A 311 -11.78 14.23 12.51
N SER A 312 -12.05 14.44 11.21
CA SER A 312 -12.07 13.37 10.22
C SER A 312 -10.68 12.82 9.93
N SER A 313 -9.65 13.65 9.97
CA SER A 313 -8.27 13.23 9.76
C SER A 313 -7.81 12.26 10.84
N ILE A 314 -8.10 12.55 12.11
CA ILE A 314 -7.79 11.65 13.23
C ILE A 314 -8.62 10.38 13.13
N LEU A 315 -9.94 10.51 12.96
CA LEU A 315 -10.85 9.37 12.90
C LEU A 315 -10.44 8.41 11.78
N PHE A 316 -10.11 8.93 10.60
CA PHE A 316 -9.79 8.12 9.45
C PHE A 316 -8.40 7.48 9.54
N SER A 317 -7.37 8.28 9.83
CA SER A 317 -5.98 7.82 9.73
C SER A 317 -5.49 7.12 11.00
N GLU A 318 -5.96 7.55 12.18
CA GLU A 318 -5.47 7.01 13.46
C GLU A 318 -6.44 6.00 14.11
N LEU A 319 -7.72 5.97 13.71
CA LEU A 319 -8.69 5.06 14.29
C LEU A 319 -9.16 3.99 13.30
N ILE A 320 -9.67 4.36 12.11
CA ILE A 320 -10.23 3.39 11.16
C ILE A 320 -9.13 2.54 10.52
N LEU A 321 -8.02 3.16 10.11
CA LEU A 321 -6.87 2.47 9.51
C LEU A 321 -5.74 2.26 10.53
N SER A 322 -6.09 2.07 11.80
CA SER A 322 -5.12 1.90 12.87
C SER A 322 -4.61 0.46 13.00
N ASP A 323 -3.44 0.30 13.62
CA ASP A 323 -2.92 -1.03 13.92
C ASP A 323 -3.88 -1.90 14.75
N PRO A 324 -4.60 -1.39 15.77
CA PRO A 324 -5.59 -2.19 16.47
C PRO A 324 -6.69 -2.75 15.58
N VAL A 325 -7.22 -1.96 14.64
CA VAL A 325 -8.25 -2.41 13.69
C VAL A 325 -7.67 -3.44 12.73
N ARG A 326 -6.45 -3.22 12.22
CA ARG A 326 -5.74 -4.16 11.37
C ARG A 326 -5.51 -5.50 12.09
N ARG A 327 -5.02 -5.48 13.33
CA ARG A 327 -4.84 -6.67 14.17
C ARG A 327 -6.16 -7.41 14.41
N LEU A 328 -7.26 -6.68 14.63
CA LEU A 328 -8.59 -7.28 14.75
C LEU A 328 -9.01 -8.01 13.47
N ILE A 329 -8.82 -7.39 12.31
CA ILE A 329 -9.12 -8.02 11.01
C ILE A 329 -8.27 -9.28 10.84
N MET A 330 -6.97 -9.24 11.16
CA MET A 330 -6.09 -10.40 11.11
C MET A 330 -6.53 -11.51 12.05
N THR A 331 -6.86 -11.16 13.29
CA THR A 331 -7.33 -12.14 14.30
C THR A 331 -8.60 -12.84 13.84
N ILE A 332 -9.56 -12.10 13.31
CA ILE A 332 -10.79 -12.67 12.71
C ILE A 332 -10.42 -13.60 11.55
N SER A 333 -9.44 -13.23 10.74
CA SER A 333 -9.03 -13.95 9.53
C SER A 333 -8.25 -15.24 9.82
N LYS A 334 -7.72 -15.43 11.03
CA LYS A 334 -7.09 -16.69 11.44
C LYS A 334 -8.10 -17.85 11.43
N SER A 335 -9.36 -17.61 11.78
CA SER A 335 -10.43 -18.61 11.63
C SER A 335 -10.81 -18.75 10.15
N PRO A 336 -10.68 -19.95 9.53
CA PRO A 336 -11.09 -20.16 8.13
C PRO A 336 -12.56 -19.82 7.89
N TYR A 337 -13.43 -20.10 8.86
CA TYR A 337 -14.84 -19.78 8.78
C TYR A 337 -15.10 -18.27 8.79
N LEU A 338 -14.52 -17.54 9.74
CA LEU A 338 -14.68 -16.08 9.83
C LEU A 338 -13.98 -15.36 8.68
N ARG A 339 -12.86 -15.88 8.20
CA ARG A 339 -12.20 -15.38 6.99
C ARG A 339 -13.14 -15.42 5.81
N TYR A 340 -13.78 -16.56 5.56
CA TYR A 340 -14.71 -16.72 4.46
C TYR A 340 -15.99 -15.88 4.65
N ALA A 341 -16.52 -15.80 5.89
CA ALA A 341 -17.78 -15.14 6.16
C ALA A 341 -17.69 -13.62 6.32
N VAL A 342 -16.53 -13.09 6.74
CA VAL A 342 -16.33 -11.66 7.08
C VAL A 342 -15.23 -11.04 6.23
N THR A 343 -14.01 -11.60 6.28
CA THR A 343 -12.85 -10.97 5.65
C THR A 343 -12.92 -11.03 4.13
N LYS A 344 -13.25 -12.19 3.56
CA LYS A 344 -13.37 -12.31 2.10
C LYS A 344 -14.41 -11.38 1.49
N PRO A 345 -15.65 -11.25 1.99
CA PRO A 345 -16.60 -10.26 1.48
C PRO A 345 -16.11 -8.81 1.60
N LEU A 346 -15.33 -8.51 2.64
CA LEU A 346 -14.72 -7.20 2.81
C LEU A 346 -13.65 -6.95 1.74
N LEU A 347 -12.76 -7.91 1.50
CA LEU A 347 -11.76 -7.83 0.44
C LEU A 347 -12.38 -7.76 -0.94
N ASP A 348 -13.40 -8.59 -1.22
CA ASP A 348 -14.15 -8.57 -2.49
C ASP A 348 -14.83 -7.21 -2.73
N LEU A 349 -15.28 -6.55 -1.66
CA LEU A 349 -15.88 -5.22 -1.74
C LEU A 349 -14.85 -4.16 -2.15
N PHE A 350 -13.66 -4.20 -1.52
CA PHE A 350 -12.60 -3.21 -1.74
C PHE A 350 -11.80 -3.49 -3.02
N PHE A 351 -11.47 -4.76 -3.28
CA PHE A 351 -10.49 -5.13 -4.30
C PHE A 351 -11.09 -5.93 -5.46
N GLY A 352 -12.38 -6.27 -5.38
CA GLY A 352 -13.08 -7.09 -6.36
C GLY A 352 -13.01 -8.59 -6.04
N PRO A 353 -13.99 -9.38 -6.53
CA PRO A 353 -14.02 -10.83 -6.32
C PRO A 353 -12.91 -11.52 -7.12
N THR A 354 -12.29 -12.55 -6.51
CA THR A 354 -11.32 -13.39 -7.20
C THR A 354 -11.47 -14.87 -6.83
N PRO A 355 -11.35 -15.80 -7.80
CA PRO A 355 -11.19 -17.22 -7.54
C PRO A 355 -9.73 -17.61 -7.26
N ARG A 356 -8.77 -16.69 -7.43
CA ARG A 356 -7.33 -16.96 -7.48
C ARG A 356 -6.62 -16.80 -6.14
N PHE A 357 -7.30 -16.30 -5.14
CA PHE A 357 -6.71 -16.01 -3.83
C PHE A 357 -6.38 -17.30 -3.06
N GLN A 358 -5.15 -17.40 -2.57
CA GLN A 358 -4.73 -18.51 -1.71
C GLN A 358 -4.87 -18.11 -0.24
N SER A 359 -5.47 -18.97 0.58
CA SER A 359 -5.86 -18.66 1.95
C SER A 359 -4.72 -18.29 2.91
N LEU A 360 -3.50 -18.81 2.71
CA LEU A 360 -2.34 -18.48 3.54
C LEU A 360 -1.75 -17.12 3.17
N LEU A 361 -1.77 -16.80 1.88
CA LEU A 361 -1.30 -15.52 1.37
C LEU A 361 -2.20 -14.36 1.81
N GLU A 362 -3.51 -14.62 1.95
CA GLU A 362 -4.45 -13.64 2.49
C GLU A 362 -4.03 -13.13 3.87
N LEU A 363 -3.53 -13.99 4.76
CA LEU A 363 -3.12 -13.59 6.09
C LEU A 363 -1.88 -12.69 6.06
N ASN A 364 -0.86 -13.05 5.27
CA ASN A 364 0.35 -12.23 5.12
C ASN A 364 -0.01 -10.86 4.53
N LEU A 365 -0.81 -10.85 3.46
CA LEU A 365 -1.25 -9.64 2.81
C LEU A 365 -2.08 -8.74 3.76
N LEU A 366 -2.98 -9.32 4.56
CA LEU A 366 -3.78 -8.59 5.54
C LEU A 366 -2.92 -7.89 6.61
N GLY A 367 -1.77 -8.47 6.96
CA GLY A 367 -0.80 -7.85 7.87
C GLY A 367 -0.24 -6.52 7.36
N HIS A 368 -0.22 -6.34 6.05
CA HIS A 368 0.37 -5.19 5.37
C HIS A 368 -0.65 -4.34 4.59
N LEU A 369 -1.93 -4.73 4.59
CA LEU A 369 -3.05 -3.93 4.10
C LEU A 369 -3.69 -3.10 5.22
N PHE A 370 -4.60 -2.23 4.82
CA PHE A 370 -5.32 -1.30 5.71
C PHE A 370 -4.38 -0.37 6.50
N ARG A 371 -3.25 -0.03 5.86
CA ARG A 371 -2.30 0.96 6.39
C ARG A 371 -2.90 2.37 6.33
N PRO A 372 -2.51 3.24 7.27
CA PRO A 372 -2.98 4.62 7.29
C PRO A 372 -2.63 5.40 6.03
N PHE A 373 -3.49 6.31 5.65
CA PHE A 373 -3.21 7.37 4.67
C PHE A 373 -4.04 8.62 5.00
N GLY A 374 -3.63 9.78 4.48
CA GLY A 374 -4.23 11.05 4.86
C GLY A 374 -5.72 11.16 4.51
N PHE A 375 -6.51 11.77 5.38
CA PHE A 375 -7.92 12.01 5.12
C PHE A 375 -8.14 12.87 3.87
N ARG A 376 -7.31 13.91 3.64
CA ARG A 376 -7.38 14.71 2.42
C ARG A 376 -7.05 13.92 1.16
N THR A 377 -6.22 12.90 1.24
CA THR A 377 -6.02 12.00 0.09
C THR A 377 -7.27 11.17 -0.18
N ALA A 378 -7.97 10.68 0.86
CA ALA A 378 -9.27 10.02 0.70
C ALA A 378 -10.34 10.97 0.12
N LYS A 379 -10.37 12.23 0.59
CA LYS A 379 -11.24 13.27 0.05
C LYS A 379 -10.92 13.58 -1.42
N HIS A 380 -9.64 13.61 -1.78
CA HIS A 380 -9.20 13.79 -3.16
C HIS A 380 -9.69 12.66 -4.06
N LEU A 381 -9.56 11.39 -3.62
CA LEU A 381 -10.15 10.25 -4.35
C LEU A 381 -11.65 10.39 -4.53
N CYS A 382 -12.38 10.80 -3.47
CA CYS A 382 -13.81 11.08 -3.60
C CYS A 382 -14.09 12.11 -4.70
N GLN A 383 -13.31 13.19 -4.76
CA GLN A 383 -13.44 14.22 -5.79
C GLN A 383 -13.16 13.66 -7.19
N VAL A 384 -12.11 12.84 -7.35
CA VAL A 384 -11.80 12.13 -8.60
C VAL A 384 -12.98 11.25 -9.05
N PHE A 385 -13.55 10.45 -8.14
CA PHE A 385 -14.70 9.59 -8.45
C PHE A 385 -15.97 10.38 -8.78
N ASN A 386 -16.20 11.51 -8.13
CA ASN A 386 -17.35 12.38 -8.42
C ASN A 386 -17.19 13.11 -9.75
N ALA A 387 -15.97 13.57 -10.06
CA ALA A 387 -15.67 14.26 -11.32
C ALA A 387 -15.54 13.31 -12.52
N ASN A 388 -15.42 12.00 -12.30
CA ASN A 388 -15.11 10.98 -13.30
C ASN A 388 -13.85 11.29 -14.13
N LYS A 389 -12.87 11.93 -13.53
CA LYS A 389 -11.57 12.27 -14.12
C LYS A 389 -10.52 12.42 -13.03
N VAL A 390 -9.28 12.09 -13.33
CA VAL A 390 -8.15 12.42 -12.45
C VAL A 390 -7.90 13.91 -12.55
N GLN A 391 -8.04 14.62 -11.44
CA GLN A 391 -7.90 16.07 -11.37
C GLN A 391 -7.14 16.47 -10.11
N HIS A 392 -6.67 17.71 -10.08
CA HIS A 392 -6.12 18.34 -8.88
C HIS A 392 -7.18 18.44 -7.78
N PHE A 393 -6.73 18.64 -6.53
CA PHE A 393 -7.62 18.73 -5.38
C PHE A 393 -8.55 19.93 -5.48
N ASP A 394 -9.85 19.71 -5.22
CA ASP A 394 -10.85 20.76 -5.19
C ASP A 394 -10.89 21.43 -3.81
N TYR A 395 -10.34 22.64 -3.73
CA TYR A 395 -10.34 23.49 -2.54
C TYR A 395 -11.60 24.34 -2.40
N GLY A 396 -12.56 24.23 -3.33
CA GLY A 396 -13.73 25.08 -3.47
C GLY A 396 -13.48 26.33 -4.33
N LEU A 397 -14.57 26.96 -4.77
CA LEU A 397 -14.55 27.99 -5.82
C LEU A 397 -13.49 29.09 -5.60
N VAL A 398 -13.42 29.64 -4.37
CA VAL A 398 -12.55 30.78 -4.05
C VAL A 398 -11.08 30.39 -4.07
N ASP A 399 -10.74 29.29 -3.44
CA ASP A 399 -9.35 28.86 -3.35
C ASP A 399 -8.85 28.17 -4.62
N ASN A 400 -9.73 27.52 -5.39
CA ASN A 400 -9.43 27.08 -6.75
C ASN A 400 -9.08 28.27 -7.66
N GLN A 401 -9.86 29.36 -7.60
CA GLN A 401 -9.59 30.57 -8.40
C GLN A 401 -8.22 31.15 -8.08
N LYS A 402 -7.82 31.14 -6.79
CA LYS A 402 -6.49 31.63 -6.38
C LYS A 402 -5.35 30.71 -6.81
N ARG A 403 -5.56 29.39 -6.72
CA ARG A 403 -4.51 28.39 -6.98
C ARG A 403 -4.35 28.05 -8.46
N TYR A 404 -5.46 27.89 -9.14
CA TYR A 404 -5.52 27.36 -10.51
C TYR A 404 -5.91 28.40 -11.54
N GLY A 405 -6.32 29.60 -11.13
CA GLY A 405 -6.89 30.62 -12.02
C GLY A 405 -8.27 30.24 -12.59
N SER A 406 -8.93 29.24 -12.02
CA SER A 406 -10.20 28.67 -12.43
C SER A 406 -11.05 28.34 -11.21
N PRO A 407 -12.39 28.48 -11.26
CA PRO A 407 -13.27 28.07 -10.15
C PRO A 407 -13.33 26.56 -9.92
N SER A 408 -12.87 25.75 -10.87
CA SER A 408 -12.77 24.29 -10.76
C SER A 408 -11.32 23.83 -10.96
N PRO A 409 -10.90 22.72 -10.29
CA PRO A 409 -9.55 22.21 -10.45
C PRO A 409 -9.30 21.68 -11.87
N PRO A 410 -8.09 21.86 -12.42
CA PRO A 410 -7.72 21.29 -13.71
C PRO A 410 -7.61 19.77 -13.62
N ALA A 411 -7.77 19.08 -14.73
CA ALA A 411 -7.45 17.66 -14.84
C ALA A 411 -5.95 17.46 -15.03
N TYR A 412 -5.43 16.32 -14.59
CA TYR A 412 -4.13 15.82 -15.01
C TYR A 412 -4.21 15.43 -16.50
N ASP A 413 -3.30 15.97 -17.29
CA ASP A 413 -3.31 15.79 -18.75
C ASP A 413 -2.42 14.62 -19.16
N PHE A 414 -2.97 13.42 -19.16
CA PHE A 414 -2.23 12.21 -19.54
C PHE A 414 -1.86 12.15 -21.04
N SER A 415 -2.37 13.08 -21.88
CA SER A 415 -1.85 13.23 -23.23
C SER A 415 -0.39 13.70 -23.26
N LYS A 416 0.12 14.16 -22.12
CA LYS A 416 1.52 14.56 -21.93
C LYS A 416 2.40 13.47 -21.30
N LEU A 417 1.87 12.28 -21.03
CA LEU A 417 2.62 11.14 -20.49
C LEU A 417 3.58 10.58 -21.55
N ASN A 418 4.71 11.27 -21.73
CA ASN A 418 5.67 10.97 -22.80
C ASN A 418 6.81 10.07 -22.32
N VAL A 419 6.49 8.85 -21.90
CA VAL A 419 7.45 7.79 -21.57
C VAL A 419 7.60 6.83 -22.76
N SER A 420 8.84 6.50 -23.13
CA SER A 420 9.11 5.70 -24.33
C SER A 420 8.80 4.22 -24.15
N ASN A 421 9.28 3.65 -23.05
CA ASN A 421 9.15 2.22 -22.77
C ASN A 421 8.20 2.06 -21.60
N TRP A 422 6.97 1.65 -21.85
CA TRP A 422 6.01 1.39 -20.78
C TRP A 422 5.10 0.21 -21.11
N MET A 423 4.65 -0.47 -20.09
CA MET A 423 3.64 -1.51 -20.15
C MET A 423 2.59 -1.32 -19.07
N LEU A 424 1.43 -1.92 -19.26
CA LEU A 424 0.33 -1.85 -18.31
C LEU A 424 -0.25 -3.24 -18.07
N ILE A 425 -0.56 -3.54 -16.81
CA ILE A 425 -1.27 -4.75 -16.39
C ILE A 425 -2.56 -4.34 -15.71
N SER A 426 -3.67 -4.89 -16.18
CA SER A 426 -5.01 -4.65 -15.60
C SER A 426 -5.80 -5.95 -15.47
N THR A 427 -6.84 -5.92 -14.63
CA THR A 427 -7.62 -7.11 -14.28
C THR A 427 -9.12 -6.83 -14.37
N GLY A 428 -9.90 -7.84 -14.74
CA GLY A 428 -11.32 -7.65 -15.09
C GLY A 428 -12.23 -7.39 -13.91
N ASN A 429 -11.94 -8.00 -12.77
CA ASN A 429 -12.71 -7.83 -11.54
C ASN A 429 -12.26 -6.64 -10.69
N ASP A 430 -11.24 -5.90 -11.14
CA ASP A 430 -10.75 -4.71 -10.46
C ASP A 430 -11.84 -3.62 -10.37
N PRO A 431 -12.16 -3.10 -9.18
CA PRO A 431 -13.15 -2.03 -9.06
C PRO A 431 -12.61 -0.63 -9.40
N TYR A 432 -11.29 -0.45 -9.53
CA TYR A 432 -10.62 0.85 -9.73
C TYR A 432 -10.10 1.03 -11.16
N SER A 433 -9.60 -0.05 -11.77
CA SER A 433 -8.93 -0.05 -13.07
C SER A 433 -9.77 -0.81 -14.10
N LYS A 434 -10.82 -0.19 -14.60
CA LYS A 434 -11.69 -0.81 -15.60
C LYS A 434 -11.07 -0.73 -16.99
N LEU A 435 -11.30 -1.78 -17.80
CA LEU A 435 -10.75 -1.89 -19.15
C LEU A 435 -11.08 -0.67 -20.03
N GLU A 436 -12.28 -0.12 -19.86
CA GLU A 436 -12.72 1.08 -20.59
C GLU A 436 -11.90 2.32 -20.24
N ASP A 437 -11.50 2.46 -18.97
CA ASP A 437 -10.66 3.58 -18.52
C ASP A 437 -9.21 3.40 -18.98
N VAL A 438 -8.70 2.16 -18.98
CA VAL A 438 -7.39 1.78 -19.50
C VAL A 438 -7.32 2.04 -21.02
N THR A 439 -8.36 1.65 -21.76
CA THR A 439 -8.44 1.88 -23.21
C THR A 439 -8.36 3.37 -23.53
N LYS A 440 -9.07 4.22 -22.77
CA LYS A 440 -8.98 5.67 -22.93
C LYS A 440 -7.58 6.21 -22.66
N LEU A 441 -6.88 5.70 -21.64
CA LEU A 441 -5.49 6.07 -21.41
C LEU A 441 -4.63 5.76 -22.64
N PHE A 442 -4.83 4.60 -23.28
CA PHE A 442 -4.12 4.27 -24.52
C PHE A 442 -4.46 5.19 -25.68
N GLU A 443 -5.71 5.64 -25.77
CA GLU A 443 -6.14 6.57 -26.84
C GLU A 443 -5.45 7.93 -26.72
N ILE A 444 -5.32 8.46 -25.49
CA ILE A 444 -4.78 9.81 -25.25
C ILE A 444 -3.27 9.84 -25.06
N ALA A 445 -2.64 8.77 -24.58
CA ALA A 445 -1.20 8.74 -24.36
C ALA A 445 -0.42 8.94 -25.68
N PRO A 446 0.63 9.80 -25.70
CA PRO A 446 1.36 10.13 -26.93
C PRO A 446 2.12 8.94 -27.50
N LYS A 447 2.47 7.97 -26.66
CA LYS A 447 3.09 6.69 -27.05
C LYS A 447 2.24 5.53 -26.56
N LYS A 448 2.06 4.55 -27.41
CA LYS A 448 1.34 3.33 -27.02
C LYS A 448 2.21 2.48 -26.09
N PRO A 449 1.60 1.71 -25.16
CA PRO A 449 2.35 0.75 -24.36
C PRO A 449 3.05 -0.29 -25.25
N TYR A 450 4.22 -0.74 -24.81
CA TYR A 450 4.88 -1.89 -25.42
C TYR A 450 3.98 -3.15 -25.34
N ASN A 451 3.35 -3.35 -24.17
CA ASN A 451 2.43 -4.45 -23.95
C ASN A 451 1.32 -4.05 -22.97
N HIS A 452 0.15 -4.66 -23.14
CA HIS A 452 -0.95 -4.63 -22.20
C HIS A 452 -1.36 -6.05 -21.85
N ILE A 453 -1.21 -6.42 -20.58
CA ILE A 453 -1.68 -7.70 -20.05
C ILE A 453 -3.01 -7.48 -19.36
N TYR A 454 -4.04 -8.17 -19.85
CA TYR A 454 -5.37 -8.15 -19.25
C TYR A 454 -5.73 -9.54 -18.74
N ILE A 455 -6.06 -9.66 -17.45
CA ILE A 455 -6.45 -10.93 -16.82
C ILE A 455 -7.90 -10.82 -16.37
N GLU A 456 -8.80 -11.41 -17.12
CA GLU A 456 -10.25 -11.21 -17.02
C GLU A 456 -10.82 -11.61 -15.65
N ASP A 457 -10.42 -12.75 -15.10
CA ASP A 457 -10.94 -13.34 -13.86
C ASP A 457 -10.14 -12.96 -12.60
N ALA A 458 -9.22 -11.99 -12.69
CA ALA A 458 -8.41 -11.50 -11.59
C ALA A 458 -8.96 -10.19 -11.01
N ASN A 459 -8.68 -9.93 -9.74
CA ASN A 459 -9.04 -8.70 -9.04
C ASN A 459 -7.85 -7.74 -8.90
N HIS A 460 -8.04 -6.63 -8.19
CA HIS A 460 -7.03 -5.60 -7.96
C HIS A 460 -5.75 -6.12 -7.29
N LEU A 461 -5.87 -6.96 -6.25
CA LEU A 461 -4.75 -7.53 -5.51
C LEU A 461 -4.07 -8.68 -6.24
N ASP A 462 -4.75 -9.33 -7.18
CA ASP A 462 -4.19 -10.43 -7.95
C ASP A 462 -2.97 -10.00 -8.77
N THR A 463 -2.81 -8.71 -9.06
CA THR A 463 -1.61 -8.16 -9.73
C THR A 463 -0.33 -8.35 -8.93
N ILE A 464 -0.43 -8.65 -7.62
CA ILE A 464 0.70 -8.92 -6.73
C ILE A 464 0.53 -10.23 -5.95
N ALA A 465 -0.67 -10.81 -5.89
CA ALA A 465 -1.02 -11.84 -4.90
C ALA A 465 -1.66 -13.11 -5.48
N MET A 466 -1.90 -13.19 -6.79
CA MET A 466 -2.46 -14.42 -7.36
C MET A 466 -1.50 -15.61 -7.28
N ALA A 467 -2.04 -16.82 -7.36
CA ALA A 467 -1.28 -18.06 -7.22
C ALA A 467 -0.16 -18.22 -8.28
N ASP A 468 -0.39 -17.72 -9.46
CA ASP A 468 0.49 -17.77 -10.63
C ASP A 468 1.06 -16.38 -11.01
N VAL A 469 1.25 -15.51 -9.98
CA VAL A 469 1.77 -14.14 -10.14
C VAL A 469 3.15 -14.10 -10.78
N ASP A 470 4.00 -15.08 -10.45
CA ASP A 470 5.33 -15.25 -11.03
C ASP A 470 5.30 -15.40 -12.54
N LEU A 471 4.37 -16.21 -13.07
CA LEU A 471 4.27 -16.50 -14.51
C LEU A 471 3.48 -15.43 -15.26
N LYS A 472 2.40 -14.89 -14.66
CA LYS A 472 1.48 -14.01 -15.38
C LYS A 472 1.78 -12.52 -15.23
N ILE A 473 2.51 -12.15 -14.19
CA ILE A 473 2.82 -10.76 -13.86
C ILE A 473 4.32 -10.53 -13.82
N ASN A 474 5.04 -11.24 -12.92
CA ASN A 474 6.44 -10.94 -12.64
C ASN A 474 7.36 -11.29 -13.82
N LEU A 475 7.20 -12.47 -14.41
CA LEU A 475 8.00 -12.86 -15.57
C LEU A 475 7.80 -11.93 -16.78
N PRO A 476 6.57 -11.58 -17.20
CA PRO A 476 6.37 -10.58 -18.26
C PRO A 476 6.98 -9.19 -17.95
N ILE A 477 7.00 -8.78 -16.68
CA ILE A 477 7.67 -7.53 -16.28
C ILE A 477 9.18 -7.67 -16.46
N LEU A 478 9.77 -8.79 -16.04
CA LEU A 478 11.20 -9.06 -16.21
C LEU A 478 11.56 -9.10 -17.70
N GLU A 479 10.80 -9.79 -18.53
CA GLU A 479 11.00 -9.86 -19.99
C GLU A 479 10.90 -8.49 -20.64
N PHE A 480 9.95 -7.66 -20.22
CA PHE A 480 9.83 -6.28 -20.68
C PHE A 480 11.07 -5.46 -20.31
N MET A 481 11.55 -5.56 -19.08
CA MET A 481 12.74 -4.83 -18.64
C MET A 481 14.01 -5.32 -19.35
N ASP A 482 14.11 -6.61 -19.62
CA ASP A 482 15.23 -7.20 -20.38
C ASP A 482 15.15 -6.87 -21.89
N THR A 483 13.97 -6.60 -22.43
CA THR A 483 13.79 -6.12 -23.83
C THR A 483 14.36 -4.72 -24.01
N PHE A 484 14.28 -3.88 -22.96
CA PHE A 484 14.84 -2.53 -22.93
C PHE A 484 15.92 -2.47 -21.84
N PRO A 485 17.07 -3.14 -22.06
CA PRO A 485 18.10 -3.19 -21.04
C PRO A 485 18.75 -1.82 -20.89
N GLY A 486 19.06 -1.48 -19.66
CA GLY A 486 19.97 -0.39 -19.37
C GLY A 486 21.43 -0.79 -19.57
N VAL A 487 22.35 -0.03 -19.01
CA VAL A 487 23.78 -0.36 -18.99
C VAL A 487 24.15 -1.05 -17.67
N THR A 488 25.09 -1.96 -17.70
CA THR A 488 25.71 -2.49 -16.47
C THR A 488 26.75 -1.49 -16.00
N ALA A 489 26.51 -0.84 -14.86
CA ALA A 489 27.43 0.14 -14.31
C ALA A 489 28.42 -0.50 -13.33
N ASN A 490 29.66 -0.07 -13.36
CA ASN A 490 30.66 -0.40 -12.32
C ASN A 490 30.51 0.61 -11.17
N LEU A 491 29.87 0.20 -10.07
CA LEU A 491 29.51 1.05 -8.94
C LEU A 491 30.62 1.19 -7.87
N THR A 492 31.89 1.03 -8.23
CA THR A 492 33.04 1.06 -7.28
C THR A 492 33.15 2.33 -6.42
N SER A 493 32.31 3.35 -6.63
CA SER A 493 32.39 4.65 -5.92
C SER A 493 31.24 4.95 -4.97
N LEU A 494 30.32 4.00 -4.70
CA LEU A 494 29.11 4.26 -3.89
C LEU A 494 29.39 4.51 -2.40
N ALA A 495 30.43 3.88 -1.84
CA ALA A 495 30.81 4.06 -0.44
C ALA A 495 31.20 5.51 -0.08
N ASP A 496 31.64 6.29 -1.07
CA ASP A 496 32.03 7.68 -0.86
C ASP A 496 30.85 8.67 -1.00
N ARG A 497 29.85 8.37 -1.79
CA ARG A 497 28.69 9.26 -2.06
C ARG A 497 27.65 9.26 -0.95
N GLY A 498 27.47 8.15 -0.23
CA GLY A 498 26.51 8.05 0.87
C GLY A 498 26.86 8.87 2.12
N ARG A 499 28.11 9.34 2.24
CA ARG A 499 28.56 10.19 3.35
C ARG A 499 28.12 11.64 3.22
N ASP A 500 27.98 12.15 2.01
CA ASP A 500 27.62 13.56 1.76
C ASP A 500 26.12 13.85 1.93
N TYR A 501 25.26 12.85 1.83
CA TYR A 501 23.80 13.04 1.95
C TYR A 501 23.32 13.16 3.41
N LYS A 502 24.09 12.64 4.39
CA LYS A 502 23.80 12.77 5.84
C LYS A 502 24.17 14.13 6.42
N SER A 503 24.87 14.99 5.66
CA SER A 503 25.41 16.28 6.13
C SER A 503 24.71 17.50 5.52
N ARG A 504 23.66 17.30 4.74
CA ARG A 504 22.84 18.38 4.18
C ARG A 504 21.39 18.21 4.60
#